data_51675bf5aba3eaee8ad2b1160f95222e
#
_entry.id   51675bf5aba3eaee8ad2b1160f95222e
#
_cell.length_a   1.000
_cell.length_b   1.000
_cell.length_c   1.000
_cell.angle_alpha   90.00
_cell.angle_beta   90.00
_cell.angle_gamma   90.00
#
_symmetry.space_group_name_H-M   'P 1'
#
loop_
_entity.id
_entity.type
_entity.pdbx_description
1 polymer ?
#
loop_
_entity_poly.entity_id
_entity_poly.type
_entity_poly.pdbx_seq_one_letter_code
_entity_poly.pdbx_strand_id
1 'polypeptide(L)'
;MEYMTLNNGMKCPLVGIGTFMLSPADAENSVREALKMGYRLIDTANAYVNERAVGRGMKESGVGREEIFLSTKLWPSEYENPNAVDETLERLGVDYVDLLYIHQPAGNWPAGYRQLEKAYKEGKAKSIGISNFEGAYIAELQTKWEIVPQFIQVEAHPYFTQKELRKTLDQYGIRLMSWYPLGHGDKSLIEEPVFAQLGKKYDKTPAQVILRWHTQMGFAVIPGSKNVNHIRDNLNILDFTLTDDEMARIAKLDKGERYYHRTETQLKQFAGWKPAFEKA
;
A
#
# COMPACT_ATOMS: atom_id res chain seq x y z
N MET A 1 2.46 5.23 17.19
CA MET A 1 2.57 4.59 15.85
C MET A 1 3.53 3.41 15.95
N GLU A 2 3.17 2.25 15.41
CA GLU A 2 4.06 1.08 15.29
C GLU A 2 4.77 1.10 13.93
N TYR A 3 5.99 0.57 13.88
CA TYR A 3 6.84 0.59 12.67
C TYR A 3 7.41 -0.79 12.37
N MET A 4 7.56 -1.10 11.09
CA MET A 4 8.39 -2.22 10.63
C MET A 4 9.75 -1.71 10.13
N THR A 5 10.75 -2.59 10.15
CA THR A 5 12.06 -2.32 9.55
C THR A 5 12.14 -3.01 8.18
N LEU A 6 12.53 -2.26 7.17
CA LEU A 6 12.73 -2.73 5.79
C LEU A 6 14.11 -3.37 5.64
N ASN A 7 14.32 -4.14 4.55
CA ASN A 7 15.60 -4.80 4.29
C ASN A 7 16.77 -3.82 4.00
N ASN A 8 16.48 -2.54 3.77
CA ASN A 8 17.47 -1.46 3.65
C ASN A 8 17.64 -0.65 4.96
N GLY A 9 17.03 -1.07 6.06
CA GLY A 9 17.14 -0.44 7.38
C GLY A 9 16.14 0.69 7.65
N MET A 10 15.39 1.16 6.66
CA MET A 10 14.38 2.20 6.85
C MET A 10 13.23 1.71 7.73
N LYS A 11 12.60 2.66 8.43
CA LYS A 11 11.39 2.42 9.23
C LYS A 11 10.15 2.85 8.44
N CYS A 12 9.16 1.97 8.33
CA CYS A 12 7.87 2.27 7.72
C CYS A 12 6.75 2.10 8.75
N PRO A 13 5.82 3.08 8.88
CA PRO A 13 4.63 2.90 9.72
C PRO A 13 3.79 1.71 9.26
N LEU A 14 3.19 0.99 10.22
CA LEU A 14 2.31 -0.16 9.90
C LEU A 14 0.91 0.27 9.45
N VAL A 15 0.49 1.49 9.78
CA VAL A 15 -0.84 2.02 9.43
C VAL A 15 -0.68 3.29 8.62
N GLY A 16 -1.29 3.31 7.46
CA GLY A 16 -1.32 4.45 6.55
C GLY A 16 -2.70 4.73 6.01
N ILE A 17 -2.80 5.75 5.17
CA ILE A 17 -4.01 6.08 4.41
C ILE A 17 -3.76 5.89 2.91
N GLY A 18 -4.66 5.16 2.23
CA GLY A 18 -4.67 5.02 0.77
C GLY A 18 -5.58 6.05 0.12
N THR A 19 -5.21 6.49 -1.08
CA THR A 19 -5.97 7.51 -1.83
C THR A 19 -6.65 6.95 -3.08
N PHE A 20 -6.63 5.63 -3.28
CA PHE A 20 -7.31 4.99 -4.41
C PHE A 20 -8.81 5.30 -4.40
N MET A 21 -9.35 5.67 -5.56
CA MET A 21 -10.76 6.06 -5.79
C MET A 21 -11.22 7.32 -5.03
N LEU A 22 -10.33 8.08 -4.40
CA LEU A 22 -10.67 9.39 -3.87
C LEU A 22 -10.59 10.44 -4.99
N SER A 23 -11.62 11.32 -5.06
CA SER A 23 -11.52 12.51 -5.89
C SER A 23 -10.34 13.39 -5.42
N PRO A 24 -9.80 14.29 -6.25
CA PRO A 24 -8.75 15.19 -5.79
C PRO A 24 -9.11 15.96 -4.52
N ALA A 25 -10.32 16.48 -4.39
CA ALA A 25 -10.78 17.19 -3.20
C ALA A 25 -10.87 16.26 -1.97
N ASP A 26 -11.39 15.03 -2.15
CA ASP A 26 -11.45 14.05 -1.07
C ASP A 26 -10.04 13.60 -0.65
N ALA A 27 -9.11 13.40 -1.60
CA ALA A 27 -7.74 12.99 -1.31
C ALA A 27 -6.99 14.06 -0.51
N GLU A 28 -7.08 15.33 -0.92
CA GLU A 28 -6.48 16.46 -0.21
C GLU A 28 -6.98 16.55 1.23
N ASN A 29 -8.31 16.53 1.42
CA ASN A 29 -8.91 16.58 2.75
C ASN A 29 -8.53 15.36 3.61
N SER A 30 -8.61 14.16 3.04
CA SER A 30 -8.34 12.92 3.78
C SER A 30 -6.88 12.84 4.23
N VAL A 31 -5.93 13.21 3.36
CA VAL A 31 -4.50 13.24 3.68
C VAL A 31 -4.22 14.28 4.77
N ARG A 32 -4.76 15.50 4.63
CA ARG A 32 -4.60 16.55 5.63
C ARG A 32 -5.09 16.12 7.00
N GLU A 33 -6.32 15.61 7.08
CA GLU A 33 -6.93 15.18 8.34
C GLU A 33 -6.22 13.95 8.93
N ALA A 34 -5.83 12.97 8.10
CA ALA A 34 -5.06 11.82 8.56
C ALA A 34 -3.73 12.23 9.21
N LEU A 35 -2.96 13.11 8.58
CA LEU A 35 -1.69 13.60 9.12
C LEU A 35 -1.88 14.35 10.43
N LYS A 36 -2.92 15.21 10.55
CA LYS A 36 -3.27 15.89 11.79
C LYS A 36 -3.64 14.93 12.92
N MET A 37 -4.23 13.77 12.59
CA MET A 37 -4.56 12.71 13.55
C MET A 37 -3.37 11.85 13.96
N GLY A 38 -2.21 12.01 13.33
CA GLY A 38 -1.00 11.26 13.66
C GLY A 38 -0.61 10.14 12.68
N TYR A 39 -1.30 10.01 11.54
CA TYR A 39 -0.79 9.18 10.44
C TYR A 39 0.55 9.70 9.96
N ARG A 40 1.41 8.77 9.52
CA ARG A 40 2.73 9.09 8.94
C ARG A 40 3.03 8.29 7.68
N LEU A 41 2.10 7.44 7.20
CA LEU A 41 2.19 6.71 5.94
C LEU A 41 1.03 7.14 5.03
N ILE A 42 1.37 7.58 3.82
CA ILE A 42 0.43 7.93 2.76
C ILE A 42 0.75 7.08 1.54
N ASP A 43 -0.25 6.43 0.95
CA ASP A 43 -0.13 5.65 -0.28
C ASP A 43 -1.01 6.22 -1.39
N THR A 44 -0.38 6.56 -2.52
CA THR A 44 -1.02 7.03 -3.74
C THR A 44 -0.47 6.33 -4.98
N ALA A 45 -0.83 6.78 -6.16
CA ALA A 45 -0.26 6.37 -7.45
C ALA A 45 -0.53 7.44 -8.51
N ASN A 46 0.33 7.54 -9.52
CA ASN A 46 0.12 8.45 -10.64
C ASN A 46 -1.20 8.17 -11.38
N ALA A 47 -1.60 6.88 -11.48
CA ALA A 47 -2.85 6.47 -12.12
C ALA A 47 -4.12 6.85 -11.35
N TYR A 48 -4.00 7.30 -10.09
CA TYR A 48 -5.18 7.74 -9.30
C TYR A 48 -5.60 9.16 -9.65
N VAL A 49 -4.76 9.90 -10.39
CA VAL A 49 -5.05 11.27 -10.86
C VAL A 49 -5.39 12.21 -9.70
N ASN A 50 -4.67 12.06 -8.58
CA ASN A 50 -4.84 12.88 -7.37
C ASN A 50 -3.52 13.21 -6.65
N GLU A 51 -2.35 13.00 -7.30
CA GLU A 51 -1.04 13.25 -6.69
C GLU A 51 -0.86 14.71 -6.27
N ARG A 52 -1.31 15.68 -7.08
CA ARG A 52 -1.25 17.11 -6.72
C ARG A 52 -2.08 17.43 -5.47
N ALA A 53 -3.24 16.80 -5.36
CA ALA A 53 -4.10 16.97 -4.20
C ALA A 53 -3.47 16.33 -2.93
N VAL A 54 -2.84 15.16 -3.07
CA VAL A 54 -2.05 14.54 -1.99
C VAL A 54 -0.94 15.49 -1.53
N GLY A 55 -0.19 16.08 -2.46
CA GLY A 55 0.87 17.06 -2.16
C GLY A 55 0.33 18.28 -1.39
N ARG A 56 -0.80 18.85 -1.82
CA ARG A 56 -1.45 19.95 -1.09
C ARG A 56 -1.92 19.54 0.30
N GLY A 57 -2.55 18.37 0.43
CA GLY A 57 -3.01 17.84 1.71
C GLY A 57 -1.86 17.63 2.71
N MET A 58 -0.69 17.14 2.23
CA MET A 58 0.53 17.06 3.04
C MET A 58 0.97 18.44 3.51
N LYS A 59 1.11 19.40 2.60
CA LYS A 59 1.53 20.78 2.91
C LYS A 59 0.61 21.46 3.92
N GLU A 60 -0.71 21.34 3.72
CA GLU A 60 -1.72 21.94 4.59
C GLU A 60 -1.86 21.27 5.95
N SER A 61 -1.36 20.05 6.11
CA SER A 61 -1.34 19.36 7.41
C SER A 61 -0.44 20.03 8.44
N GLY A 62 0.61 20.73 7.97
CA GLY A 62 1.66 21.30 8.81
C GLY A 62 2.69 20.29 9.32
N VAL A 63 2.60 19.00 8.92
CA VAL A 63 3.58 17.96 9.28
C VAL A 63 4.79 18.08 8.36
N GLY A 64 6.01 18.01 8.91
CA GLY A 64 7.25 18.07 8.15
C GLY A 64 7.36 16.93 7.14
N ARG A 65 7.92 17.20 5.94
CA ARG A 65 8.07 16.18 4.89
C ARG A 65 8.86 14.96 5.37
N GLU A 66 9.86 15.18 6.18
CA GLU A 66 10.74 14.16 6.78
C GLU A 66 10.05 13.25 7.79
N GLU A 67 8.91 13.67 8.32
CA GLU A 67 8.07 12.85 9.20
C GLU A 67 7.09 11.95 8.45
N ILE A 68 6.91 12.19 7.13
CA ILE A 68 5.91 11.50 6.31
C ILE A 68 6.61 10.42 5.48
N PHE A 69 6.14 9.19 5.62
CA PHE A 69 6.47 8.09 4.71
C PHE A 69 5.49 8.14 3.52
N LEU A 70 5.94 8.69 2.40
CA LEU A 70 5.13 8.85 1.19
C LEU A 70 5.44 7.74 0.20
N SER A 71 4.42 6.98 -0.21
CA SER A 71 4.52 5.99 -1.28
C SER A 71 3.66 6.36 -2.48
N THR A 72 4.19 6.12 -3.67
CA THR A 72 3.49 6.25 -4.95
C THR A 72 3.92 5.17 -5.94
N LYS A 73 3.25 5.10 -7.09
CA LYS A 73 3.42 4.01 -8.06
C LYS A 73 3.44 4.56 -9.47
N LEU A 74 4.34 4.03 -10.31
CA LEU A 74 4.33 4.25 -11.75
C LEU A 74 3.37 3.27 -12.43
N TRP A 75 2.49 3.78 -13.27
CA TRP A 75 1.59 2.96 -14.10
C TRP A 75 2.34 2.39 -15.33
N PRO A 76 1.92 1.25 -15.90
CA PRO A 76 2.60 0.61 -17.03
C PRO A 76 2.90 1.50 -18.24
N SER A 77 2.04 2.46 -18.57
CA SER A 77 2.29 3.40 -19.68
C SER A 77 3.50 4.31 -19.46
N GLU A 78 3.97 4.42 -18.22
CA GLU A 78 5.08 5.30 -17.83
C GLU A 78 6.40 4.54 -17.63
N TYR A 79 6.42 3.23 -17.78
CA TYR A 79 7.63 2.43 -17.54
C TYR A 79 8.79 2.72 -18.52
N GLU A 80 8.49 3.27 -19.69
CA GLU A 80 9.48 3.66 -20.69
C GLU A 80 9.62 5.19 -20.83
N ASN A 81 8.86 5.97 -20.04
CA ASN A 81 8.99 7.41 -19.98
C ASN A 81 10.19 7.81 -19.09
N PRO A 82 11.29 8.34 -19.64
CA PRO A 82 12.49 8.64 -18.84
C PRO A 82 12.26 9.75 -17.79
N ASN A 83 11.19 10.51 -17.90
CA ASN A 83 10.84 11.61 -17.00
C ASN A 83 9.77 11.22 -15.97
N ALA A 84 9.23 9.98 -16.01
CA ALA A 84 8.08 9.57 -15.21
C ALA A 84 8.27 9.81 -13.70
N VAL A 85 9.48 9.58 -13.19
CA VAL A 85 9.80 9.81 -11.78
C VAL A 85 9.77 11.30 -11.45
N ASP A 86 10.42 12.11 -12.26
CA ASP A 86 10.48 13.58 -12.03
C ASP A 86 9.11 14.23 -12.15
N GLU A 87 8.30 13.82 -13.13
CA GLU A 87 6.92 14.26 -13.28
C GLU A 87 6.04 13.86 -12.08
N THR A 88 6.26 12.66 -11.51
CA THR A 88 5.58 12.20 -10.29
C THR A 88 5.96 13.07 -9.09
N LEU A 89 7.25 13.34 -8.89
CA LEU A 89 7.74 14.20 -7.81
C LEU A 89 7.20 15.63 -7.95
N GLU A 90 7.16 16.16 -9.17
CA GLU A 90 6.58 17.48 -9.46
C GLU A 90 5.09 17.55 -9.09
N ARG A 91 4.29 16.53 -9.48
CA ARG A 91 2.86 16.47 -9.12
C ARG A 91 2.65 16.41 -7.62
N LEU A 92 3.46 15.65 -6.91
CA LEU A 92 3.43 15.55 -5.45
C LEU A 92 4.00 16.79 -4.74
N GLY A 93 4.78 17.63 -5.44
CA GLY A 93 5.43 18.80 -4.88
C GLY A 93 6.53 18.46 -3.87
N VAL A 94 7.32 17.40 -4.15
CA VAL A 94 8.38 16.90 -3.28
C VAL A 94 9.66 16.58 -4.07
N ASP A 95 10.80 16.58 -3.39
CA ASP A 95 12.10 16.23 -3.99
C ASP A 95 12.36 14.72 -4.00
N TYR A 96 11.68 13.97 -3.15
CA TYR A 96 11.81 12.50 -3.05
C TYR A 96 10.52 11.87 -2.53
N VAL A 97 10.37 10.56 -2.78
CA VAL A 97 9.39 9.70 -2.12
C VAL A 97 10.10 8.66 -1.25
N ASP A 98 9.43 8.21 -0.19
CA ASP A 98 9.98 7.18 0.69
C ASP A 98 9.88 5.80 0.06
N LEU A 99 8.88 5.60 -0.82
CA LEU A 99 8.70 4.34 -1.52
C LEU A 99 8.10 4.56 -2.90
N LEU A 100 8.76 4.06 -3.94
CA LEU A 100 8.28 4.09 -5.33
C LEU A 100 8.03 2.66 -5.82
N TYR A 101 6.84 2.42 -6.37
CA TYR A 101 6.46 1.11 -6.90
C TYR A 101 6.36 1.09 -8.43
N ILE A 102 6.61 -0.06 -9.05
CA ILE A 102 5.92 -0.43 -10.29
C ILE A 102 4.55 -0.99 -9.93
N HIS A 103 3.48 -0.45 -10.60
CA HIS A 103 2.09 -0.65 -10.18
C HIS A 103 1.52 -2.00 -10.59
N GLN A 104 1.91 -2.50 -11.77
CA GLN A 104 1.42 -3.75 -12.33
C GLN A 104 2.53 -4.51 -13.06
N PRO A 105 2.52 -5.86 -13.04
CA PRO A 105 3.40 -6.67 -13.88
C PRO A 105 2.86 -6.72 -15.32
N ALA A 106 2.79 -5.55 -15.98
CA ALA A 106 2.21 -5.37 -17.31
C ALA A 106 3.12 -4.48 -18.16
N GLY A 107 3.00 -4.58 -19.49
CA GLY A 107 3.83 -3.80 -20.41
C GLY A 107 5.31 -4.12 -20.23
N ASN A 108 6.17 -3.12 -20.43
CA ASN A 108 7.61 -3.25 -20.24
C ASN A 108 7.99 -3.02 -18.76
N TRP A 109 7.43 -3.84 -17.86
CA TRP A 109 7.71 -3.75 -16.43
C TRP A 109 9.22 -3.90 -16.08
N PRO A 110 10.05 -4.66 -16.84
CA PRO A 110 11.49 -4.66 -16.59
C PRO A 110 12.14 -3.28 -16.76
N ALA A 111 11.72 -2.51 -17.78
CA ALA A 111 12.17 -1.12 -17.95
C ALA A 111 11.70 -0.26 -16.77
N GLY A 112 10.43 -0.41 -16.36
CA GLY A 112 9.90 0.27 -15.17
C GLY A 112 10.71 -0.02 -13.91
N TYR A 113 11.08 -1.28 -13.68
CA TYR A 113 11.89 -1.64 -12.51
C TYR A 113 13.30 -1.00 -12.56
N ARG A 114 13.93 -0.94 -13.75
CA ARG A 114 15.20 -0.21 -13.92
C ARG A 114 15.09 1.28 -13.61
N GLN A 115 13.94 1.90 -13.92
CA GLN A 115 13.71 3.29 -13.52
C GLN A 115 13.63 3.44 -11.99
N LEU A 116 13.00 2.49 -11.29
CA LEU A 116 12.98 2.49 -9.82
C LEU A 116 14.38 2.36 -9.23
N GLU A 117 15.19 1.41 -9.75
CA GLU A 117 16.57 1.22 -9.31
C GLU A 117 17.43 2.48 -9.54
N LYS A 118 17.23 3.15 -10.69
CA LYS A 118 17.86 4.43 -10.98
C LYS A 118 17.44 5.51 -9.99
N ALA A 119 16.12 5.68 -9.76
CA ALA A 119 15.58 6.64 -8.79
C ALA A 119 16.10 6.39 -7.36
N TYR A 120 16.26 5.12 -6.98
CA TYR A 120 16.86 4.74 -5.69
C TYR A 120 18.32 5.19 -5.60
N LYS A 121 19.13 4.91 -6.62
CA LYS A 121 20.55 5.31 -6.68
C LYS A 121 20.72 6.84 -6.69
N GLU A 122 19.78 7.57 -7.30
CA GLU A 122 19.76 9.04 -7.34
C GLU A 122 19.17 9.67 -6.07
N GLY A 123 18.63 8.87 -5.14
CA GLY A 123 18.01 9.36 -3.91
C GLY A 123 16.62 9.95 -4.07
N LYS A 124 16.03 9.89 -5.26
CA LYS A 124 14.65 10.29 -5.57
C LYS A 124 13.60 9.35 -4.95
N ALA A 125 13.98 8.09 -4.74
CA ALA A 125 13.21 7.10 -3.99
C ALA A 125 14.10 6.51 -2.89
N LYS A 126 13.64 6.54 -1.64
CA LYS A 126 14.39 5.99 -0.49
C LYS A 126 14.24 4.47 -0.36
N SER A 127 13.19 3.93 -0.94
CA SER A 127 12.91 2.50 -1.09
C SER A 127 12.20 2.26 -2.42
N ILE A 128 12.28 1.04 -2.92
CA ILE A 128 11.55 0.63 -4.11
C ILE A 128 10.68 -0.59 -3.84
N GLY A 129 9.61 -0.74 -4.59
CA GLY A 129 8.65 -1.81 -4.39
C GLY A 129 8.01 -2.30 -5.67
N ILE A 130 7.28 -3.38 -5.53
CA ILE A 130 6.51 -4.01 -6.59
C ILE A 130 5.05 -4.14 -6.14
N SER A 131 4.11 -3.99 -7.06
CA SER A 131 2.69 -4.18 -6.76
C SER A 131 2.10 -5.23 -7.69
N ASN A 132 1.40 -6.21 -7.09
CA ASN A 132 0.76 -7.31 -7.80
C ASN A 132 1.70 -8.31 -8.51
N PHE A 133 2.96 -8.37 -8.13
CA PHE A 133 3.94 -9.34 -8.63
C PHE A 133 3.83 -10.64 -7.84
N GLU A 134 3.07 -11.58 -8.37
CA GLU A 134 2.82 -12.88 -7.74
C GLU A 134 3.16 -14.00 -8.71
N GLY A 135 3.39 -15.24 -8.22
CA GLY A 135 3.65 -16.41 -9.04
C GLY A 135 4.86 -16.23 -9.98
N ALA A 136 4.64 -16.41 -11.27
CA ALA A 136 5.70 -16.32 -12.29
C ALA A 136 6.35 -14.92 -12.36
N TYR A 137 5.60 -13.86 -12.09
CA TYR A 137 6.12 -12.49 -12.19
C TYR A 137 7.19 -12.18 -11.14
N ILE A 138 6.98 -12.60 -9.88
CA ILE A 138 8.02 -12.41 -8.88
C ILE A 138 9.21 -13.32 -9.14
N ALA A 139 8.98 -14.54 -9.61
CA ALA A 139 10.06 -15.47 -9.98
C ALA A 139 10.91 -14.92 -11.13
N GLU A 140 10.28 -14.31 -12.13
CA GLU A 140 11.00 -13.65 -13.23
C GLU A 140 11.78 -12.43 -12.74
N LEU A 141 11.18 -11.58 -11.88
CA LEU A 141 11.84 -10.40 -11.33
C LEU A 141 13.10 -10.80 -10.55
N GLN A 142 13.07 -11.89 -9.79
CA GLN A 142 14.23 -12.41 -9.04
C GLN A 142 15.45 -12.65 -9.92
N THR A 143 15.27 -12.93 -11.20
CA THR A 143 16.38 -13.11 -12.17
C THR A 143 16.90 -11.79 -12.75
N LYS A 144 16.25 -10.66 -12.46
CA LYS A 144 16.47 -9.37 -13.14
C LYS A 144 16.86 -8.22 -12.22
N TRP A 145 16.48 -8.26 -10.93
CA TRP A 145 16.78 -7.15 -10.03
C TRP A 145 18.28 -7.01 -9.73
N GLU A 146 18.74 -5.77 -9.64
CA GLU A 146 20.04 -5.42 -9.05
C GLU A 146 19.86 -5.02 -7.59
N ILE A 147 18.72 -4.39 -7.27
CA ILE A 147 18.32 -3.98 -5.93
C ILE A 147 17.07 -4.78 -5.56
N VAL A 148 17.16 -5.55 -4.47
CA VAL A 148 16.00 -6.28 -3.93
C VAL A 148 14.94 -5.28 -3.50
N PRO A 149 13.66 -5.42 -3.92
CA PRO A 149 12.62 -4.51 -3.48
C PRO A 149 12.42 -4.57 -1.96
N GLN A 150 12.09 -3.45 -1.35
CA GLN A 150 11.81 -3.36 0.09
C GLN A 150 10.38 -3.79 0.40
N PHE A 151 9.46 -3.54 -0.53
CA PHE A 151 8.04 -3.84 -0.37
C PHE A 151 7.44 -4.57 -1.56
N ILE A 152 6.43 -5.39 -1.24
CA ILE A 152 5.40 -5.79 -2.19
C ILE A 152 4.04 -5.28 -1.70
N GLN A 153 3.24 -4.71 -2.61
CA GLN A 153 1.87 -4.32 -2.33
C GLN A 153 0.92 -5.26 -3.09
N VAL A 154 0.14 -6.06 -2.35
CA VAL A 154 -0.77 -7.07 -2.89
C VAL A 154 -2.07 -7.12 -2.08
N GLU A 155 -3.11 -7.75 -2.67
CA GLU A 155 -4.29 -8.11 -1.92
C GLU A 155 -3.92 -9.05 -0.77
N ALA A 156 -4.28 -8.68 0.46
CA ALA A 156 -4.17 -9.54 1.60
C ALA A 156 -5.24 -9.19 2.64
N HIS A 157 -5.89 -10.20 3.20
CA HIS A 157 -6.94 -10.11 4.21
C HIS A 157 -7.14 -11.48 4.86
N PRO A 158 -7.95 -11.62 5.92
CA PRO A 158 -8.11 -12.91 6.62
C PRO A 158 -8.56 -14.09 5.75
N TYR A 159 -9.26 -13.88 4.62
CA TYR A 159 -9.62 -14.95 3.68
C TYR A 159 -8.48 -15.29 2.69
N PHE A 160 -7.50 -14.40 2.56
CA PHE A 160 -6.36 -14.55 1.65
C PHE A 160 -5.09 -13.98 2.26
N THR A 161 -4.39 -14.79 3.05
CA THR A 161 -3.24 -14.35 3.88
C THR A 161 -1.92 -14.30 3.14
N GLN A 162 -1.90 -14.57 1.84
CA GLN A 162 -0.68 -14.62 1.00
C GLN A 162 0.37 -15.62 1.51
N LYS A 163 -0.09 -16.75 2.08
CA LYS A 163 0.76 -17.71 2.77
C LYS A 163 1.95 -18.19 1.93
N GLU A 164 1.72 -18.52 0.66
CA GLU A 164 2.80 -19.03 -0.21
C GLU A 164 3.74 -17.89 -0.66
N LEU A 165 3.18 -16.74 -1.03
CA LEU A 165 3.98 -15.58 -1.41
C LEU A 165 4.91 -15.15 -0.26
N ARG A 166 4.42 -15.14 0.98
CA ARG A 166 5.20 -14.76 2.16
C ARG A 166 6.45 -15.59 2.35
N LYS A 167 6.41 -16.90 2.05
CA LYS A 167 7.58 -17.76 2.11
C LYS A 167 8.71 -17.27 1.19
N THR A 168 8.33 -16.75 0.01
CA THR A 168 9.29 -16.15 -0.92
C THR A 168 9.79 -14.80 -0.40
N LEU A 169 8.88 -13.97 0.12
CA LEU A 169 9.24 -12.63 0.62
C LEU A 169 10.21 -12.71 1.80
N ASP A 170 9.99 -13.64 2.72
CA ASP A 170 10.80 -13.82 3.93
C ASP A 170 12.28 -14.14 3.59
N GLN A 171 12.52 -14.86 2.49
CA GLN A 171 13.89 -15.19 2.03
C GLN A 171 14.71 -13.94 1.68
N TYR A 172 14.06 -12.85 1.27
CA TYR A 172 14.69 -11.62 0.81
C TYR A 172 14.44 -10.43 1.75
N GLY A 173 13.73 -10.66 2.84
CA GLY A 173 13.34 -9.60 3.78
C GLY A 173 12.40 -8.57 3.17
N ILE A 174 11.63 -8.94 2.13
CA ILE A 174 10.64 -8.07 1.48
C ILE A 174 9.40 -7.98 2.38
N ARG A 175 8.94 -6.77 2.66
CA ARG A 175 7.76 -6.54 3.50
C ARG A 175 6.49 -6.45 2.66
N LEU A 176 5.35 -6.80 3.26
CA LEU A 176 4.05 -6.78 2.59
C LEU A 176 3.23 -5.57 3.04
N MET A 177 2.66 -4.86 2.06
CA MET A 177 1.63 -3.84 2.26
C MET A 177 0.32 -4.37 1.67
N SER A 178 -0.73 -4.38 2.47
CA SER A 178 -2.03 -4.92 2.06
C SER A 178 -2.90 -3.84 1.42
N TRP A 179 -3.40 -4.10 0.21
CA TRP A 179 -4.57 -3.42 -0.32
C TRP A 179 -5.82 -4.30 -0.17
N TYR A 180 -7.01 -3.71 -0.18
CA TYR A 180 -8.30 -4.34 0.20
C TYR A 180 -8.29 -5.01 1.58
N PRO A 181 -7.69 -4.40 2.60
CA PRO A 181 -7.55 -5.05 3.91
C PRO A 181 -8.91 -5.42 4.55
N LEU A 182 -9.98 -4.74 4.15
CA LEU A 182 -11.35 -4.93 4.65
C LEU A 182 -12.29 -5.58 3.62
N GLY A 183 -11.77 -6.24 2.57
CA GLY A 183 -12.56 -7.02 1.62
C GLY A 183 -13.27 -6.19 0.54
N HIS A 184 -12.76 -5.00 0.20
CA HIS A 184 -13.26 -4.18 -0.93
C HIS A 184 -14.78 -3.93 -0.92
N GLY A 185 -15.37 -3.72 0.26
CA GLY A 185 -16.82 -3.48 0.39
C GLY A 185 -17.66 -4.76 0.45
N ASP A 186 -17.08 -5.94 0.33
CA ASP A 186 -17.74 -7.18 0.70
C ASP A 186 -17.91 -7.23 2.22
N LYS A 187 -19.17 -7.30 2.65
CA LYS A 187 -19.51 -7.33 4.06
C LYS A 187 -19.21 -8.67 4.72
N SER A 188 -19.09 -9.76 3.95
CA SER A 188 -18.94 -11.11 4.49
C SER A 188 -17.73 -11.23 5.42
N LEU A 189 -16.61 -10.59 5.06
CA LEU A 189 -15.42 -10.58 5.90
C LEU A 189 -15.65 -9.83 7.23
N ILE A 190 -16.24 -8.65 7.17
CA ILE A 190 -16.47 -7.81 8.37
C ILE A 190 -17.54 -8.43 9.27
N GLU A 191 -18.49 -9.16 8.70
CA GLU A 191 -19.61 -9.81 9.40
C GLU A 191 -19.24 -11.19 9.99
N GLU A 192 -18.01 -11.68 9.77
CA GLU A 192 -17.55 -12.91 10.39
C GLU A 192 -17.69 -12.86 11.93
N PRO A 193 -18.32 -13.86 12.56
CA PRO A 193 -18.62 -13.84 13.99
C PRO A 193 -17.40 -13.62 14.88
N VAL A 194 -16.22 -14.09 14.48
CA VAL A 194 -14.99 -13.92 15.24
C VAL A 194 -14.63 -12.45 15.42
N PHE A 195 -14.82 -11.61 14.41
CA PHE A 195 -14.50 -10.18 14.52
C PHE A 195 -15.49 -9.43 15.39
N ALA A 196 -16.78 -9.79 15.34
CA ALA A 196 -17.79 -9.22 16.24
C ALA A 196 -17.51 -9.60 17.72
N GLN A 197 -17.12 -10.85 17.98
CA GLN A 197 -16.77 -11.33 19.33
C GLN A 197 -15.53 -10.61 19.87
N LEU A 198 -14.47 -10.51 19.06
CA LEU A 198 -13.23 -9.84 19.44
C LEU A 198 -13.45 -8.32 19.58
N GLY A 199 -14.23 -7.73 18.70
CA GLY A 199 -14.61 -6.33 18.79
C GLY A 199 -15.29 -6.02 20.12
N LYS A 200 -16.26 -6.83 20.55
CA LYS A 200 -16.90 -6.70 21.86
C LYS A 200 -15.90 -6.85 23.02
N LYS A 201 -14.92 -7.77 22.91
CA LYS A 201 -13.91 -7.98 23.96
C LYS A 201 -13.01 -6.75 24.15
N TYR A 202 -12.61 -6.10 23.05
CA TYR A 202 -11.64 -5.01 23.04
C TYR A 202 -12.29 -3.62 22.94
N ASP A 203 -13.60 -3.52 22.93
CA ASP A 203 -14.35 -2.28 22.66
C ASP A 203 -13.93 -1.65 21.32
N LYS A 204 -13.90 -2.48 20.26
CA LYS A 204 -13.51 -2.13 18.90
C LYS A 204 -14.56 -2.59 17.88
N THR A 205 -14.55 -1.95 16.73
CA THR A 205 -15.33 -2.44 15.57
C THR A 205 -14.65 -3.65 14.93
N PRO A 206 -15.41 -4.52 14.22
CA PRO A 206 -14.82 -5.60 13.43
C PRO A 206 -13.72 -5.13 12.46
N ALA A 207 -13.89 -3.98 11.81
CA ALA A 207 -12.89 -3.39 10.93
C ALA A 207 -11.58 -3.09 11.67
N GLN A 208 -11.65 -2.53 12.87
CA GLN A 208 -10.47 -2.27 13.70
C GLN A 208 -9.75 -3.56 14.09
N VAL A 209 -10.50 -4.63 14.42
CA VAL A 209 -9.92 -5.94 14.72
C VAL A 209 -9.18 -6.51 13.49
N ILE A 210 -9.77 -6.41 12.31
CA ILE A 210 -9.14 -6.87 11.06
C ILE A 210 -7.86 -6.07 10.77
N LEU A 211 -7.89 -4.75 10.93
CA LEU A 211 -6.71 -3.91 10.73
C LEU A 211 -5.61 -4.22 11.76
N ARG A 212 -5.98 -4.48 13.02
CA ARG A 212 -5.03 -4.91 14.06
C ARG A 212 -4.40 -6.26 13.72
N TRP A 213 -5.21 -7.21 13.23
CA TRP A 213 -4.70 -8.50 12.76
C TRP A 213 -3.62 -8.31 11.68
N HIS A 214 -3.82 -7.42 10.70
CA HIS A 214 -2.81 -7.14 9.68
C HIS A 214 -1.49 -6.65 10.28
N THR A 215 -1.55 -5.69 11.19
CA THR A 215 -0.33 -5.13 11.79
C THR A 215 0.41 -6.18 12.63
N GLN A 216 -0.31 -7.09 13.32
CA GLN A 216 0.29 -8.20 14.05
C GLN A 216 0.81 -9.32 13.14
N MET A 217 0.28 -9.45 11.92
CA MET A 217 0.88 -10.29 10.87
C MET A 217 2.17 -9.67 10.29
N GLY A 218 2.55 -8.47 10.71
CA GLY A 218 3.68 -7.73 10.16
C GLY A 218 3.40 -7.11 8.79
N PHE A 219 2.13 -6.85 8.45
CA PHE A 219 1.74 -6.18 7.21
C PHE A 219 1.51 -4.69 7.47
N ALA A 220 1.95 -3.83 6.55
CA ALA A 220 1.44 -2.48 6.49
C ALA A 220 0.03 -2.47 5.88
N VAL A 221 -0.85 -1.61 6.37
CA VAL A 221 -2.23 -1.45 5.87
C VAL A 221 -2.51 0.00 5.51
N ILE A 222 -3.26 0.17 4.42
CA ILE A 222 -3.56 1.48 3.85
C ILE A 222 -5.07 1.63 3.55
N PRO A 223 -5.96 1.49 4.56
CA PRO A 223 -7.38 1.68 4.35
C PRO A 223 -7.67 3.11 3.89
N GLY A 224 -8.32 3.26 2.72
CA GLY A 224 -8.75 4.54 2.19
C GLY A 224 -10.13 4.94 2.76
N SER A 225 -10.33 6.22 3.05
CA SER A 225 -11.62 6.78 3.41
C SER A 225 -11.65 8.29 3.22
N LYS A 226 -12.81 8.81 2.81
CA LYS A 226 -13.13 10.25 2.84
C LYS A 226 -13.89 10.66 4.09
N ASN A 227 -14.33 9.70 4.91
CA ASN A 227 -15.00 9.95 6.17
C ASN A 227 -13.99 10.11 7.31
N VAL A 228 -13.91 11.29 7.88
CA VAL A 228 -12.98 11.66 8.96
C VAL A 228 -13.10 10.75 10.19
N ASN A 229 -14.30 10.28 10.51
CA ASN A 229 -14.50 9.34 11.61
C ASN A 229 -13.88 7.96 11.29
N HIS A 230 -14.04 7.44 10.06
CA HIS A 230 -13.39 6.20 9.66
C HIS A 230 -11.87 6.34 9.65
N ILE A 231 -11.34 7.51 9.23
CA ILE A 231 -9.90 7.78 9.27
C ILE A 231 -9.39 7.68 10.72
N ARG A 232 -10.11 8.29 11.67
CA ARG A 232 -9.79 8.21 13.11
C ARG A 232 -9.85 6.77 13.62
N ASP A 233 -10.94 6.06 13.33
CA ASP A 233 -11.17 4.70 13.82
C ASP A 233 -10.13 3.72 13.27
N ASN A 234 -9.73 3.86 12.00
CA ASN A 234 -8.71 3.03 11.37
C ASN A 234 -7.31 3.20 12.00
N LEU A 235 -7.02 4.35 12.61
CA LEU A 235 -5.79 4.58 13.36
C LEU A 235 -5.87 4.04 14.81
N ASN A 236 -7.08 4.02 15.38
CA ASN A 236 -7.31 3.60 16.76
C ASN A 236 -7.32 2.08 16.92
N ILE A 237 -6.19 1.45 16.55
CA ILE A 237 -5.99 -0.01 16.57
C ILE A 237 -4.71 -0.43 17.31
N LEU A 238 -3.96 0.54 17.84
CA LEU A 238 -2.64 0.30 18.43
C LEU A 238 -2.68 0.20 19.96
N ASP A 239 -3.85 0.33 20.56
CA ASP A 239 -4.09 0.32 22.01
C ASP A 239 -4.55 -1.05 22.55
N PHE A 240 -4.62 -2.07 21.70
CA PHE A 240 -4.91 -3.45 22.08
C PHE A 240 -4.07 -4.44 21.29
N THR A 241 -3.97 -5.66 21.78
CA THR A 241 -3.22 -6.75 21.13
C THR A 241 -4.07 -8.01 21.12
N LEU A 242 -4.22 -8.62 19.94
CA LEU A 242 -4.83 -9.94 19.79
C LEU A 242 -3.86 -10.99 20.35
N THR A 243 -4.38 -11.94 21.14
CA THR A 243 -3.58 -13.04 21.66
C THR A 243 -3.23 -14.05 20.56
N ASP A 244 -2.26 -14.92 20.79
CA ASP A 244 -1.87 -15.97 19.83
C ASP A 244 -3.06 -16.90 19.51
N ASP A 245 -3.90 -17.24 20.50
CA ASP A 245 -5.12 -18.02 20.26
C ASP A 245 -6.14 -17.28 19.38
N GLU A 246 -6.28 -15.98 19.54
CA GLU A 246 -7.16 -15.16 18.70
C GLU A 246 -6.61 -15.03 17.29
N MET A 247 -5.31 -14.81 17.14
CA MET A 247 -4.64 -14.85 15.83
C MET A 247 -4.81 -16.22 15.16
N ALA A 248 -4.68 -17.32 15.90
CA ALA A 248 -4.91 -18.67 15.39
C ALA A 248 -6.37 -18.93 14.98
N ARG A 249 -7.34 -18.35 15.71
CA ARG A 249 -8.77 -18.41 15.32
C ARG A 249 -9.02 -17.66 14.02
N ILE A 250 -8.47 -16.48 13.86
CA ILE A 250 -8.59 -15.68 12.61
C ILE A 250 -7.90 -16.41 11.45
N ALA A 251 -6.75 -17.03 11.68
CA ALA A 251 -6.04 -17.80 10.66
C ALA A 251 -6.84 -18.97 10.06
N LYS A 252 -7.85 -19.49 10.77
CA LYS A 252 -8.78 -20.52 10.26
C LYS A 252 -9.72 -20.00 9.17
N LEU A 253 -9.84 -18.69 9.01
CA LEU A 253 -10.64 -18.07 7.96
C LEU A 253 -9.94 -18.09 6.60
N ASP A 254 -8.66 -18.41 6.53
CA ASP A 254 -7.90 -18.41 5.27
C ASP A 254 -8.45 -19.50 4.34
N LYS A 255 -9.10 -19.06 3.28
CA LYS A 255 -9.69 -19.90 2.23
C LYS A 255 -8.79 -20.01 1.00
N GLY A 256 -7.72 -19.21 0.95
CA GLY A 256 -6.92 -19.01 -0.26
C GLY A 256 -7.70 -18.28 -1.38
N GLU A 257 -8.80 -17.61 -1.03
CA GLU A 257 -9.70 -16.94 -1.96
C GLU A 257 -9.48 -15.43 -1.94
N ARG A 258 -9.31 -14.85 -3.11
CA ARG A 258 -9.16 -13.41 -3.33
C ARG A 258 -10.44 -12.80 -3.86
N TYR A 259 -10.61 -11.51 -3.62
CA TYR A 259 -11.71 -10.74 -4.21
C TYR A 259 -11.40 -10.31 -5.65
N TYR A 260 -10.13 -10.04 -5.95
CA TYR A 260 -9.72 -9.55 -7.25
C TYR A 260 -8.97 -10.61 -8.06
N HIS A 261 -9.58 -11.06 -9.15
CA HIS A 261 -9.00 -12.01 -10.09
C HIS A 261 -8.51 -11.28 -11.34
N ARG A 262 -7.19 -11.12 -11.43
CA ARG A 262 -6.56 -10.51 -12.61
C ARG A 262 -6.33 -11.53 -13.70
N THR A 263 -6.75 -11.19 -14.91
CA THR A 263 -6.56 -12.01 -16.12
C THR A 263 -5.41 -11.45 -16.98
N GLU A 264 -4.84 -12.27 -17.85
CA GLU A 264 -3.86 -11.83 -18.85
C GLU A 264 -4.43 -10.74 -19.78
N THR A 265 -5.72 -10.82 -20.11
CA THR A 265 -6.42 -9.79 -20.90
C THR A 265 -6.42 -8.45 -20.18
N GLN A 266 -6.68 -8.43 -18.87
CA GLN A 266 -6.60 -7.20 -18.07
C GLN A 266 -5.17 -6.64 -18.00
N LEU A 267 -4.15 -7.48 -17.91
CA LEU A 267 -2.75 -7.02 -17.95
C LEU A 267 -2.42 -6.34 -19.29
N LYS A 268 -2.89 -6.89 -20.42
CA LYS A 268 -2.75 -6.23 -21.72
C LYS A 268 -3.49 -4.91 -21.80
N GLN A 269 -4.69 -4.82 -21.20
CA GLN A 269 -5.45 -3.58 -21.10
C GLN A 269 -4.70 -2.55 -20.24
N PHE A 270 -4.13 -2.96 -19.10
CA PHE A 270 -3.33 -2.07 -18.24
C PHE A 270 -2.09 -1.54 -18.96
N ALA A 271 -1.42 -2.36 -19.76
CA ALA A 271 -0.28 -1.93 -20.56
C ALA A 271 -0.64 -0.88 -21.62
N GLY A 272 -1.85 -0.98 -22.20
CA GLY A 272 -2.35 -0.06 -23.24
C GLY A 272 -3.07 1.18 -22.69
N TRP A 273 -3.52 1.15 -21.43
CA TRP A 273 -4.26 2.27 -20.85
C TRP A 273 -3.32 3.37 -20.38
N LYS A 274 -3.59 4.59 -20.85
CA LYS A 274 -2.89 5.80 -20.41
C LYS A 274 -3.83 6.63 -19.55
N PRO A 275 -3.64 6.68 -18.24
CA PRO A 275 -4.38 7.58 -17.38
C PRO A 275 -4.25 9.04 -17.84
N ALA A 276 -5.30 9.83 -17.64
CA ALA A 276 -5.24 11.27 -17.86
C ALA A 276 -4.48 11.90 -16.68
N PHE A 277 -3.16 11.68 -16.64
CA PHE A 277 -2.32 12.24 -15.59
C PHE A 277 -2.56 13.75 -15.41
N GLU A 278 -2.53 14.20 -14.17
CA GLU A 278 -2.62 15.63 -13.88
C GLU A 278 -1.49 16.35 -14.59
N LYS A 279 -1.84 17.38 -15.38
CA LYS A 279 -0.85 18.20 -16.07
C LYS A 279 -0.07 19.05 -15.06
N ALA A 280 1.16 19.36 -15.44
CA ALA A 280 2.02 20.28 -14.71
C ALA A 280 1.37 21.65 -14.49
#